data_99b56fa00120e73566a309a4123a2e7f
#
_entry.id   99b56fa00120e73566a309a4123a2e7f
#
_cell.length_a   1.000
_cell.length_b   1.000
_cell.length_c   1.000
_cell.angle_alpha   90.00
_cell.angle_beta   90.00
_cell.angle_gamma   90.00
#
_symmetry.space_group_name_H-M   'P 1'
#
loop_
_entity.id
_entity.type
_entity.pdbx_description
1 polymer ?
#
loop_
_entity_poly.entity_id
_entity_poly.type
_entity_poly.pdbx_seq_one_letter_code
_entity_poly.pdbx_strand_id
1 'polypeptide(L)'
;MTVPGFSFARAPFLIAGPCVVEPGDVLPRVGEVLADLQRRTGIPVCFKASFDKANRSRLGGSRGPGLEEGLRALERVRASTGLPILTDVHESDQAASTAEVVDVLQIPAFLCRQTDLLVAAGRTGKPVNVKKGQWMQPDGMRGAVEKVRSAGAAEVAVTERGTFFGYGDLVVDMRSFSRLRQATGVPVVYDATHSVQQPGQGEGGASGGLREFIPPLLFAAASAGADGFFIETHPDPGHAASDAATQWPLESLGDLVSRALDLQARAREGR
;
A
#
# COMPACT_ATOMS: atom_id res chain seq x y z
N MET A 1 21.92 -14.23 7.12
CA MET A 1 20.86 -14.91 6.33
C MET A 1 20.23 -13.85 5.46
N THR A 2 20.35 -13.96 4.15
CA THR A 2 19.65 -13.07 3.21
C THR A 2 18.16 -13.40 3.31
N VAL A 3 17.36 -12.46 3.81
CA VAL A 3 15.89 -12.54 3.74
C VAL A 3 15.54 -12.66 2.25
N PRO A 4 14.76 -13.68 1.82
CA PRO A 4 14.32 -13.73 0.43
C PRO A 4 13.58 -12.43 0.14
N GLY A 5 14.04 -11.67 -0.85
CA GLY A 5 13.44 -10.39 -1.21
C GLY A 5 11.94 -10.55 -1.50
N PHE A 6 11.14 -9.56 -1.15
CA PHE A 6 9.72 -9.51 -1.51
C PHE A 6 9.59 -9.42 -3.04
N SER A 7 8.65 -10.16 -3.61
CA SER A 7 8.38 -10.16 -5.05
C SER A 7 6.87 -10.10 -5.29
N PHE A 8 6.45 -9.19 -6.16
CA PHE A 8 5.07 -9.09 -6.61
C PHE A 8 4.62 -10.29 -7.46
N ALA A 9 5.56 -11.08 -7.98
CA ALA A 9 5.25 -12.29 -8.75
C ALA A 9 4.76 -13.46 -7.87
N ARG A 10 4.95 -13.38 -6.56
CA ARG A 10 4.51 -14.42 -5.60
C ARG A 10 3.10 -14.13 -5.06
N ALA A 11 2.12 -14.04 -5.95
CA ALA A 11 0.73 -13.84 -5.55
C ALA A 11 0.09 -15.11 -4.95
N PRO A 12 -0.73 -15.01 -3.89
CA PRO A 12 -1.10 -13.80 -3.18
C PRO A 12 -0.02 -13.26 -2.23
N PHE A 13 -0.03 -11.96 -2.00
CA PHE A 13 0.84 -11.29 -1.03
C PHE A 13 0.10 -10.18 -0.28
N LEU A 14 0.64 -9.76 0.86
CA LEU A 14 0.11 -8.69 1.68
C LEU A 14 1.14 -7.56 1.85
N ILE A 15 0.71 -6.33 1.64
CA ILE A 15 1.41 -5.11 2.07
C ILE A 15 0.59 -4.54 3.22
N ALA A 16 1.14 -4.47 4.43
CA ALA A 16 0.41 -3.97 5.58
C ALA A 16 1.31 -3.25 6.58
N GLY A 17 0.71 -2.39 7.38
CA GLY A 17 1.37 -1.63 8.44
C GLY A 17 0.64 -0.34 8.76
N PRO A 18 1.15 0.50 9.67
CA PRO A 18 0.50 1.75 10.00
C PRO A 18 0.60 2.76 8.85
N CYS A 19 -0.32 3.73 8.85
CA CYS A 19 -0.36 4.75 7.81
C CYS A 19 0.96 5.54 7.71
N VAL A 20 1.53 5.91 8.88
CA VAL A 20 2.75 6.71 9.00
C VAL A 20 3.63 6.14 10.11
N VAL A 21 4.93 6.42 10.06
CA VAL A 21 5.84 6.14 11.17
C VAL A 21 5.44 6.98 12.37
N GLU A 22 5.10 6.31 13.46
CA GLU A 22 4.68 6.91 14.73
C GLU A 22 5.71 6.62 15.84
N PRO A 23 5.82 7.51 16.83
CA PRO A 23 6.65 7.24 17.99
C PRO A 23 6.09 6.11 18.88
N GLY A 24 6.92 5.56 19.76
CA GLY A 24 6.51 4.51 20.69
C GLY A 24 6.60 3.11 20.10
N ASP A 25 5.67 2.23 20.46
CA ASP A 25 5.70 0.80 20.18
C ASP A 25 4.79 0.36 19.02
N VAL A 26 4.14 1.30 18.33
CA VAL A 26 3.21 0.98 17.23
C VAL A 26 3.90 0.14 16.16
N LEU A 27 5.06 0.59 15.65
CA LEU A 27 5.75 -0.11 14.57
C LEU A 27 6.25 -1.51 14.99
N PRO A 28 6.94 -1.69 16.13
CA PRO A 28 7.35 -3.01 16.60
C PRO A 28 6.16 -3.96 16.76
N ARG A 29 5.09 -3.50 17.44
CA ARG A 29 3.90 -4.31 17.69
C ARG A 29 3.21 -4.75 16.40
N VAL A 30 3.04 -3.83 15.45
CA VAL A 30 2.47 -4.17 14.12
C VAL A 30 3.40 -5.13 13.38
N GLY A 31 4.71 -4.88 13.41
CA GLY A 31 5.70 -5.74 12.76
C GLY A 31 5.68 -7.18 13.28
N GLU A 32 5.61 -7.37 14.60
CA GLU A 32 5.52 -8.70 15.22
C GLU A 32 4.27 -9.47 14.79
N VAL A 33 3.10 -8.81 14.80
CA VAL A 33 1.84 -9.43 14.37
C VAL A 33 1.89 -9.79 12.88
N LEU A 34 2.47 -8.95 12.04
CA LEU A 34 2.61 -9.23 10.60
C LEU A 34 3.60 -10.37 10.32
N ALA A 35 4.71 -10.44 11.06
CA ALA A 35 5.65 -11.56 10.96
C ALA A 35 5.01 -12.88 11.41
N ASP A 36 4.19 -12.85 12.47
CA ASP A 36 3.41 -14.01 12.88
C ASP A 36 2.37 -14.42 11.83
N LEU A 37 1.65 -13.46 11.27
CA LEU A 37 0.70 -13.71 10.18
C LEU A 37 1.38 -14.39 8.98
N GLN A 38 2.55 -13.91 8.56
CA GLN A 38 3.35 -14.56 7.50
C GLN A 38 3.70 -16.00 7.84
N ARG A 39 4.16 -16.28 9.07
CA ARG A 39 4.49 -17.64 9.52
C ARG A 39 3.28 -18.56 9.48
N ARG A 40 2.12 -18.11 9.94
CA ARG A 40 0.88 -18.92 10.02
C ARG A 40 0.24 -19.19 8.67
N THR A 41 0.26 -18.20 7.79
CA THR A 41 -0.44 -18.30 6.50
C THR A 41 0.47 -18.72 5.34
N GLY A 42 1.78 -18.54 5.48
CA GLY A 42 2.76 -18.77 4.40
C GLY A 42 2.74 -17.73 3.29
N ILE A 43 1.88 -16.69 3.34
CA ILE A 43 1.88 -15.64 2.32
C ILE A 43 3.04 -14.67 2.53
N PRO A 44 3.65 -14.15 1.45
CA PRO A 44 4.63 -13.07 1.57
C PRO A 44 3.99 -11.81 2.16
N VAL A 45 4.58 -11.25 3.20
CA VAL A 45 4.16 -10.00 3.83
C VAL A 45 5.25 -8.96 3.70
N CYS A 46 4.89 -7.74 3.26
CA CYS A 46 5.75 -6.58 3.24
C CYS A 46 5.23 -5.56 4.26
N PHE A 47 6.08 -5.18 5.22
CA PHE A 47 5.73 -4.15 6.19
C PHE A 47 5.75 -2.77 5.53
N LYS A 48 4.69 -1.99 5.74
CA LYS A 48 4.56 -0.64 5.18
C LYS A 48 4.37 0.41 6.27
N ALA A 49 5.15 1.48 6.21
CA ALA A 49 4.78 2.75 6.85
C ALA A 49 5.41 3.91 6.06
N SER A 50 4.71 5.06 6.00
CA SER A 50 5.25 6.26 5.35
C SER A 50 6.09 7.08 6.32
N PHE A 51 7.25 7.57 5.90
CA PHE A 51 8.07 8.46 6.71
C PHE A 51 7.56 9.91 6.71
N ASP A 52 6.77 10.26 5.69
CA ASP A 52 6.13 11.57 5.53
C ASP A 52 4.75 11.44 4.90
N LYS A 53 3.86 12.35 5.25
CA LYS A 53 2.56 12.55 4.60
C LYS A 53 2.56 13.92 3.91
N ALA A 54 3.20 13.99 2.75
CA ALA A 54 3.46 15.23 2.01
C ALA A 54 2.19 15.92 1.48
N ASN A 55 1.06 15.20 1.38
CA ASN A 55 -0.19 15.68 0.80
C ASN A 55 -1.30 15.97 1.82
N ARG A 56 -0.94 16.45 3.03
CA ARG A 56 -1.93 16.80 4.05
C ARG A 56 -2.87 17.90 3.56
N SER A 57 -4.16 17.77 3.87
CA SER A 57 -5.18 18.78 3.60
C SER A 57 -5.04 20.04 4.48
N ARG A 58 -4.34 19.94 5.61
CA ARG A 58 -4.08 21.05 6.52
C ARG A 58 -2.58 21.28 6.69
N LEU A 59 -2.16 22.55 6.72
CA LEU A 59 -0.75 22.93 6.95
C LEU A 59 -0.21 22.40 8.29
N GLY A 60 -1.01 22.39 9.35
CA GLY A 60 -0.64 21.90 10.68
C GLY A 60 -0.88 20.39 10.90
N GLY A 61 -1.22 19.61 9.86
CA GLY A 61 -1.41 18.16 9.98
C GLY A 61 -0.09 17.44 10.28
N SER A 62 -0.15 16.39 11.11
CA SER A 62 1.03 15.56 11.40
C SER A 62 1.57 14.95 10.11
N ARG A 63 2.83 15.20 9.79
CA ARG A 63 3.49 14.68 8.59
C ARG A 63 4.28 13.40 8.83
N GLY A 64 4.58 13.06 10.06
CA GLY A 64 5.52 12.00 10.41
C GLY A 64 6.90 12.55 10.77
N PRO A 65 7.89 11.67 11.03
CA PRO A 65 9.20 12.07 11.54
C PRO A 65 10.16 12.62 10.45
N GLY A 66 9.77 12.54 9.18
CA GLY A 66 10.65 12.88 8.05
C GLY A 66 11.55 11.72 7.61
N LEU A 67 12.34 11.98 6.56
CA LEU A 67 13.08 10.96 5.83
C LEU A 67 14.06 10.18 6.73
N GLU A 68 15.01 10.86 7.36
CA GLU A 68 16.09 10.18 8.08
C GLU A 68 15.59 9.37 9.28
N GLU A 69 14.76 9.96 10.13
CA GLU A 69 14.25 9.29 11.31
C GLU A 69 13.27 8.18 10.93
N GLY A 70 12.44 8.42 9.90
CA GLY A 70 11.53 7.43 9.36
C GLY A 70 12.25 6.21 8.81
N LEU A 71 13.30 6.39 8.02
CA LEU A 71 14.11 5.28 7.50
C LEU A 71 14.80 4.50 8.61
N ARG A 72 15.36 5.17 9.64
CA ARG A 72 15.92 4.48 10.81
C ARG A 72 14.87 3.66 11.58
N ALA A 73 13.63 4.17 11.69
CA ALA A 73 12.55 3.43 12.33
C ALA A 73 12.16 2.18 11.53
N LEU A 74 12.06 2.30 10.20
CA LEU A 74 11.78 1.18 9.30
C LEU A 74 12.88 0.12 9.31
N GLU A 75 14.15 0.54 9.36
CA GLU A 75 15.28 -0.38 9.49
C GLU A 75 15.24 -1.18 10.80
N ARG A 76 14.85 -0.55 11.92
CA ARG A 76 14.64 -1.27 13.20
C ARG A 76 13.54 -2.33 13.08
N VAL A 77 12.43 -2.05 12.39
CA VAL A 77 11.39 -3.05 12.13
C VAL A 77 11.93 -4.23 11.33
N ARG A 78 12.69 -3.95 10.25
CA ARG A 78 13.34 -5.03 9.48
C ARG A 78 14.25 -5.88 10.35
N ALA A 79 15.08 -5.25 11.14
CA ALA A 79 16.05 -5.95 12.00
C ALA A 79 15.36 -6.87 13.04
N SER A 80 14.22 -6.43 13.60
CA SER A 80 13.50 -7.19 14.62
C SER A 80 12.58 -8.28 14.07
N THR A 81 12.01 -8.07 12.88
CA THR A 81 10.97 -8.97 12.32
C THR A 81 11.44 -9.83 11.15
N GLY A 82 12.48 -9.39 10.43
CA GLY A 82 12.90 -9.99 9.17
C GLY A 82 11.96 -9.72 8.00
N LEU A 83 10.92 -8.90 8.17
CA LEU A 83 10.01 -8.54 7.09
C LEU A 83 10.67 -7.58 6.10
N PRO A 84 10.42 -7.75 4.79
CA PRO A 84 10.73 -6.73 3.80
C PRO A 84 9.94 -5.46 4.06
N ILE A 85 10.52 -4.31 3.71
CA ILE A 85 9.99 -2.98 4.04
C ILE A 85 9.56 -2.25 2.76
N LEU A 86 8.41 -1.58 2.83
CA LEU A 86 7.91 -0.65 1.82
C LEU A 86 7.67 0.73 2.43
N THR A 87 8.07 1.79 1.73
CA THR A 87 7.68 3.16 2.07
C THR A 87 7.41 4.00 0.82
N ASP A 88 6.69 5.11 0.99
CA ASP A 88 6.42 6.07 -0.07
C ASP A 88 7.61 6.99 -0.31
N VAL A 89 7.83 7.42 -1.56
CA VAL A 89 8.70 8.55 -1.94
C VAL A 89 7.87 9.63 -2.59
N HIS A 90 8.18 10.90 -2.29
CA HIS A 90 7.40 12.06 -2.72
C HIS A 90 8.17 12.96 -3.67
N GLU A 91 9.49 13.01 -3.54
CA GLU A 91 10.42 13.79 -4.36
C GLU A 91 11.46 12.86 -4.99
N SER A 92 11.98 13.26 -6.15
CA SER A 92 12.91 12.44 -6.93
C SER A 92 14.24 12.18 -6.21
N ASP A 93 14.70 13.12 -5.41
CA ASP A 93 15.95 13.04 -4.65
C ASP A 93 15.87 12.08 -3.44
N GLN A 94 14.66 11.78 -2.96
CA GLN A 94 14.44 10.81 -1.88
C GLN A 94 14.63 9.36 -2.33
N ALA A 95 14.46 9.07 -3.63
CA ALA A 95 14.40 7.70 -4.12
C ALA A 95 15.68 6.89 -3.83
N ALA A 96 16.84 7.47 -4.07
CA ALA A 96 18.13 6.78 -3.91
C ALA A 96 18.41 6.43 -2.45
N SER A 97 18.32 7.41 -1.53
CA SER A 97 18.55 7.20 -0.10
C SER A 97 17.52 6.26 0.54
N THR A 98 16.26 6.35 0.10
CA THR A 98 15.22 5.43 0.55
C THR A 98 15.51 3.99 0.13
N ALA A 99 15.97 3.78 -1.10
CA ALA A 99 16.29 2.45 -1.63
C ALA A 99 17.45 1.74 -0.92
N GLU A 100 18.33 2.46 -0.24
CA GLU A 100 19.37 1.85 0.61
C GLU A 100 18.78 1.10 1.81
N VAL A 101 17.64 1.58 2.31
CA VAL A 101 16.99 1.05 3.50
C VAL A 101 15.83 0.11 3.17
N VAL A 102 14.98 0.42 2.19
CA VAL A 102 13.76 -0.35 1.92
C VAL A 102 13.93 -1.37 0.79
N ASP A 103 13.04 -2.34 0.75
CA ASP A 103 13.00 -3.39 -0.27
C ASP A 103 12.08 -3.04 -1.44
N VAL A 104 11.07 -2.22 -1.19
CA VAL A 104 10.07 -1.78 -2.17
C VAL A 104 9.83 -0.28 -2.03
N LEU A 105 9.87 0.44 -3.14
CA LEU A 105 9.45 1.85 -3.19
C LEU A 105 7.98 1.95 -3.59
N GLN A 106 7.26 2.94 -3.04
CA GLN A 106 5.89 3.23 -3.43
C GLN A 106 5.76 4.64 -3.97
N ILE A 107 5.01 4.79 -5.07
CA ILE A 107 4.61 6.09 -5.61
C ILE A 107 3.17 6.37 -5.17
N PRO A 108 2.91 7.44 -4.40
CA PRO A 108 1.57 7.84 -3.98
C PRO A 108 0.63 8.11 -5.17
N ALA A 109 -0.68 7.95 -4.94
CA ALA A 109 -1.68 8.06 -5.99
C ALA A 109 -1.68 9.44 -6.68
N PHE A 110 -1.54 10.52 -5.94
CA PHE A 110 -1.49 11.87 -6.51
C PHE A 110 -0.24 12.12 -7.37
N LEU A 111 0.83 11.36 -7.17
CA LEU A 111 2.12 11.50 -7.87
C LEU A 111 2.33 10.45 -8.97
N CYS A 112 1.31 9.64 -9.27
CA CYS A 112 1.42 8.52 -10.22
C CYS A 112 1.75 8.92 -11.66
N ARG A 113 1.69 10.20 -12.01
CA ARG A 113 2.08 10.74 -13.33
C ARG A 113 3.37 11.52 -13.36
N GLN A 114 4.00 11.77 -12.21
CA GLN A 114 5.23 12.58 -12.11
C GLN A 114 6.40 11.84 -12.73
N THR A 115 6.82 12.27 -13.93
CA THR A 115 7.82 11.55 -14.73
C THR A 115 9.13 11.39 -13.99
N ASP A 116 9.65 12.48 -13.43
CA ASP A 116 10.97 12.47 -12.77
C ASP A 116 10.98 11.58 -11.53
N LEU A 117 9.90 11.58 -10.74
CA LEU A 117 9.75 10.70 -9.57
C LEU A 117 9.67 9.22 -9.97
N LEU A 118 8.87 8.89 -11.00
CA LEU A 118 8.74 7.52 -11.52
C LEU A 118 10.09 6.99 -12.05
N VAL A 119 10.81 7.82 -12.79
CA VAL A 119 12.13 7.48 -13.32
C VAL A 119 13.16 7.34 -12.20
N ALA A 120 13.15 8.25 -11.21
CA ALA A 120 14.06 8.17 -10.06
C ALA A 120 13.82 6.88 -9.26
N ALA A 121 12.57 6.53 -8.98
CA ALA A 121 12.23 5.27 -8.32
C ALA A 121 12.68 4.05 -9.13
N GLY A 122 12.46 4.04 -10.45
CA GLY A 122 12.89 2.95 -11.31
C GLY A 122 14.41 2.77 -11.35
N ARG A 123 15.18 3.87 -11.37
CA ARG A 123 16.65 3.86 -11.37
C ARG A 123 17.28 3.22 -10.15
N THR A 124 16.55 3.08 -9.06
CA THR A 124 17.03 2.39 -7.86
C THR A 124 17.21 0.89 -8.05
N GLY A 125 16.64 0.31 -9.11
CA GLY A 125 16.62 -1.14 -9.34
C GLY A 125 15.72 -1.93 -8.39
N LYS A 126 15.04 -1.27 -7.44
CA LYS A 126 14.13 -1.92 -6.50
C LYS A 126 12.77 -2.19 -7.16
N PRO A 127 11.98 -3.14 -6.62
CA PRO A 127 10.55 -3.23 -6.90
C PRO A 127 9.81 -1.92 -6.59
N VAL A 128 8.88 -1.52 -7.47
CA VAL A 128 8.11 -0.28 -7.31
C VAL A 128 6.61 -0.54 -7.38
N ASN A 129 5.88 -0.14 -6.36
CA ASN A 129 4.43 -0.13 -6.35
C ASN A 129 3.91 1.26 -6.73
N VAL A 130 3.11 1.37 -7.80
CA VAL A 130 2.52 2.64 -8.23
C VAL A 130 1.03 2.66 -7.89
N LYS A 131 0.60 3.52 -6.95
CA LYS A 131 -0.81 3.69 -6.64
C LYS A 131 -1.52 4.44 -7.76
N LYS A 132 -2.66 3.89 -8.23
CA LYS A 132 -3.48 4.53 -9.26
C LYS A 132 -4.11 5.81 -8.71
N GLY A 133 -3.96 6.91 -9.42
CA GLY A 133 -4.67 8.16 -9.11
C GLY A 133 -6.18 7.98 -9.17
N GLN A 134 -6.91 8.66 -8.28
CA GLN A 134 -8.38 8.53 -8.16
C GLN A 134 -9.12 9.02 -9.42
N TRP A 135 -8.48 9.84 -10.25
CA TRP A 135 -9.01 10.33 -11.53
C TRP A 135 -8.59 9.48 -12.72
N MET A 136 -7.70 8.51 -12.52
CA MET A 136 -7.11 7.72 -13.59
C MET A 136 -8.02 6.56 -13.98
N GLN A 137 -8.25 6.40 -15.27
CA GLN A 137 -8.76 5.15 -15.82
C GLN A 137 -7.63 4.09 -15.88
N PRO A 138 -7.94 2.78 -15.89
CA PRO A 138 -6.95 1.71 -15.90
C PRO A 138 -5.88 1.85 -17.00
N ASP A 139 -6.26 2.16 -18.22
CA ASP A 139 -5.33 2.31 -19.36
C ASP A 139 -4.33 3.45 -19.16
N GLY A 140 -4.69 4.48 -18.42
CA GLY A 140 -3.81 5.60 -18.10
C GLY A 140 -2.59 5.21 -17.26
N MET A 141 -2.62 4.05 -16.57
CA MET A 141 -1.50 3.57 -15.77
C MET A 141 -0.37 2.96 -16.60
N ARG A 142 -0.61 2.64 -17.88
CA ARG A 142 0.41 2.10 -18.79
C ARG A 142 1.67 2.98 -18.82
N GLY A 143 1.51 4.28 -19.03
CA GLY A 143 2.63 5.21 -19.10
C GLY A 143 3.42 5.32 -17.79
N ALA A 144 2.77 5.18 -16.63
CA ALA A 144 3.47 5.15 -15.34
C ALA A 144 4.35 3.90 -15.21
N VAL A 145 3.78 2.73 -15.54
CA VAL A 145 4.50 1.45 -15.50
C VAL A 145 5.67 1.44 -16.48
N GLU A 146 5.47 1.95 -17.71
CA GLU A 146 6.53 2.04 -18.72
C GLU A 146 7.70 2.89 -18.25
N LYS A 147 7.46 4.06 -17.64
CA LYS A 147 8.51 4.94 -17.11
C LYS A 147 9.33 4.24 -16.02
N VAL A 148 8.68 3.60 -15.06
CA VAL A 148 9.35 2.89 -13.97
C VAL A 148 10.16 1.71 -14.50
N ARG A 149 9.55 0.90 -15.37
CA ARG A 149 10.20 -0.29 -15.97
C ARG A 149 11.39 0.08 -16.84
N SER A 150 11.22 1.07 -17.74
CA SER A 150 12.28 1.53 -18.63
C SER A 150 13.46 2.17 -17.89
N ALA A 151 13.23 2.68 -16.68
CA ALA A 151 14.30 3.22 -15.83
C ALA A 151 15.09 2.13 -15.07
N GLY A 152 14.63 0.87 -15.05
CA GLY A 152 15.40 -0.26 -14.50
C GLY A 152 14.85 -0.91 -13.24
N ALA A 153 13.60 -0.62 -12.83
CA ALA A 153 12.98 -1.29 -11.70
C ALA A 153 12.97 -2.83 -11.87
N ALA A 154 13.32 -3.56 -10.81
CA ALA A 154 13.33 -5.02 -10.84
C ALA A 154 11.94 -5.62 -11.09
N GLU A 155 10.93 -5.06 -10.46
CA GLU A 155 9.52 -5.40 -10.62
C GLU A 155 8.64 -4.15 -10.49
N VAL A 156 7.45 -4.19 -11.09
CA VAL A 156 6.44 -3.13 -10.95
C VAL A 156 5.10 -3.75 -10.61
N ALA A 157 4.36 -3.16 -9.68
CA ALA A 157 2.97 -3.43 -9.42
C ALA A 157 2.13 -2.14 -9.49
N VAL A 158 0.84 -2.27 -9.75
CA VAL A 158 -0.12 -1.17 -9.72
C VAL A 158 -1.15 -1.43 -8.64
N THR A 159 -1.48 -0.41 -7.85
CA THR A 159 -2.48 -0.51 -6.79
C THR A 159 -3.76 0.23 -7.17
N GLU A 160 -4.88 -0.51 -7.24
CA GLU A 160 -6.23 0.06 -7.30
C GLU A 160 -6.65 0.52 -5.89
N ARG A 161 -7.12 1.77 -5.78
CA ARG A 161 -7.49 2.40 -4.51
C ARG A 161 -8.76 3.27 -4.58
N GLY A 162 -9.58 3.03 -5.58
CA GLY A 162 -10.81 3.76 -5.82
C GLY A 162 -10.65 4.93 -6.78
N THR A 163 -11.78 5.37 -7.30
CA THR A 163 -11.93 6.44 -8.29
C THR A 163 -12.93 7.46 -7.77
N PHE A 164 -12.73 8.74 -8.08
CA PHE A 164 -13.66 9.82 -7.75
C PHE A 164 -15.05 9.62 -8.41
N PHE A 165 -15.98 10.47 -8.05
CA PHE A 165 -17.34 10.59 -8.62
C PHE A 165 -18.38 9.61 -8.08
N GLY A 166 -18.18 9.11 -6.84
CA GLY A 166 -19.10 8.25 -6.12
C GLY A 166 -19.93 8.96 -5.03
N TYR A 167 -20.47 10.14 -5.30
CA TYR A 167 -21.33 10.89 -4.34
C TYR A 167 -20.68 11.13 -2.96
N GLY A 168 -19.37 11.43 -2.96
CA GLY A 168 -18.60 11.61 -1.72
C GLY A 168 -17.76 10.39 -1.35
N ASP A 169 -18.14 9.21 -1.78
CA ASP A 169 -17.35 7.99 -1.67
C ASP A 169 -16.42 7.81 -2.87
N LEU A 170 -15.36 7.04 -2.68
CA LEU A 170 -14.58 6.50 -3.79
C LEU A 170 -15.27 5.23 -4.31
N VAL A 171 -15.28 5.04 -5.63
CA VAL A 171 -15.83 3.86 -6.26
C VAL A 171 -14.73 2.90 -6.66
N VAL A 172 -14.84 1.63 -6.29
CA VAL A 172 -13.99 0.56 -6.79
C VAL A 172 -14.77 -0.24 -7.85
N ASP A 173 -14.37 -0.08 -9.10
CA ASP A 173 -14.87 -0.94 -10.18
C ASP A 173 -14.09 -2.26 -10.19
N MET A 174 -14.73 -3.37 -9.82
CA MET A 174 -14.07 -4.68 -9.75
C MET A 174 -13.52 -5.15 -11.10
N ARG A 175 -13.98 -4.61 -12.22
CA ARG A 175 -13.40 -4.83 -13.57
C ARG A 175 -12.01 -4.20 -13.70
N SER A 176 -11.66 -3.25 -12.82
CA SER A 176 -10.34 -2.59 -12.84
C SER A 176 -9.19 -3.56 -12.69
N PHE A 177 -9.34 -4.66 -11.95
CA PHE A 177 -8.26 -5.65 -11.80
C PHE A 177 -7.88 -6.29 -13.14
N SER A 178 -8.88 -6.73 -13.91
CA SER A 178 -8.65 -7.27 -15.26
C SER A 178 -8.12 -6.19 -16.21
N ARG A 179 -8.72 -5.00 -16.21
CA ARG A 179 -8.35 -3.89 -17.11
C ARG A 179 -6.93 -3.39 -16.83
N LEU A 180 -6.53 -3.20 -15.55
CA LEU A 180 -5.18 -2.80 -15.18
C LEU A 180 -4.16 -3.85 -15.63
N ARG A 181 -4.46 -5.14 -15.39
CA ARG A 181 -3.57 -6.22 -15.81
C ARG A 181 -3.39 -6.25 -17.33
N GLN A 182 -4.48 -6.11 -18.11
CA GLN A 182 -4.42 -6.04 -19.56
C GLN A 182 -3.65 -4.80 -20.06
N ALA A 183 -3.88 -3.64 -19.43
CA ALA A 183 -3.23 -2.40 -19.83
C ALA A 183 -1.75 -2.35 -19.52
N THR A 184 -1.33 -2.91 -18.39
CA THR A 184 0.01 -2.70 -17.83
C THR A 184 0.90 -3.94 -17.87
N GLY A 185 0.32 -5.14 -17.91
CA GLY A 185 1.05 -6.40 -17.84
C GLY A 185 1.78 -6.65 -16.52
N VAL A 186 1.31 -6.04 -15.41
CA VAL A 186 1.90 -6.18 -14.09
C VAL A 186 0.88 -6.66 -13.06
N PRO A 187 1.32 -7.20 -11.90
CA PRO A 187 0.44 -7.54 -10.79
C PRO A 187 -0.38 -6.33 -10.31
N VAL A 188 -1.64 -6.60 -9.92
CA VAL A 188 -2.58 -5.58 -9.47
C VAL A 188 -2.91 -5.80 -8.00
N VAL A 189 -2.57 -4.82 -7.18
CA VAL A 189 -2.83 -4.79 -5.74
C VAL A 189 -4.15 -4.08 -5.47
N TYR A 190 -4.93 -4.57 -4.52
CA TYR A 190 -6.09 -3.86 -4.01
C TYR A 190 -5.79 -3.18 -2.67
N ASP A 191 -5.97 -1.86 -2.62
CA ASP A 191 -5.87 -1.07 -1.40
C ASP A 191 -7.24 -0.99 -0.71
N ALA A 192 -7.41 -1.80 0.32
CA ALA A 192 -8.69 -1.92 1.01
C ALA A 192 -9.00 -0.72 1.90
N THR A 193 -7.96 -0.08 2.47
CA THR A 193 -8.15 1.01 3.45
C THR A 193 -8.32 2.38 2.81
N HIS A 194 -7.60 2.67 1.72
CA HIS A 194 -7.77 3.95 1.05
C HIS A 194 -8.96 3.98 0.08
N SER A 195 -9.49 2.85 -0.35
CA SER A 195 -10.66 2.80 -1.24
C SER A 195 -11.97 3.15 -0.54
N VAL A 196 -12.01 3.11 0.80
CA VAL A 196 -13.18 3.49 1.61
C VAL A 196 -13.05 4.89 2.23
N GLN A 197 -12.02 5.65 1.83
CA GLN A 197 -11.89 7.05 2.24
C GLN A 197 -13.00 7.91 1.63
N GLN A 198 -13.40 8.93 2.39
CA GLN A 198 -14.27 10.01 1.96
C GLN A 198 -13.45 11.32 1.96
N PRO A 199 -12.83 11.69 0.84
CA PRO A 199 -11.95 12.85 0.77
C PRO A 199 -12.65 14.14 1.17
N GLY A 200 -12.07 14.88 2.13
CA GLY A 200 -12.60 16.18 2.58
C GLY A 200 -13.82 16.12 3.51
N GLN A 201 -14.33 14.92 3.84
CA GLN A 201 -15.52 14.79 4.69
C GLN A 201 -15.21 14.56 6.18
N GLY A 202 -13.94 14.41 6.54
CA GLY A 202 -13.51 14.33 7.92
C GLY A 202 -13.46 15.68 8.60
N GLU A 203 -13.27 15.68 9.92
CA GLU A 203 -13.20 16.89 10.73
C GLU A 203 -12.15 17.87 10.20
N GLY A 204 -12.57 19.12 9.98
CA GLY A 204 -11.75 20.19 9.42
C GLY A 204 -11.18 19.90 8.02
N GLY A 205 -11.90 19.14 7.18
CA GLY A 205 -11.50 18.85 5.80
C GLY A 205 -10.46 17.73 5.67
N ALA A 206 -10.20 16.97 6.74
CA ALA A 206 -9.41 15.73 6.65
C ALA A 206 -10.15 14.66 5.84
N SER A 207 -9.47 13.60 5.46
CA SER A 207 -10.14 12.43 4.89
C SER A 207 -10.94 11.71 5.99
N GLY A 208 -12.26 11.61 5.80
CA GLY A 208 -13.12 10.67 6.50
C GLY A 208 -13.01 9.27 5.87
N GLY A 209 -13.90 8.37 6.29
CA GLY A 209 -13.99 7.05 5.69
C GLY A 209 -14.91 6.12 6.47
N LEU A 210 -15.36 5.07 5.78
CA LEU A 210 -16.32 4.10 6.28
C LEU A 210 -15.67 2.72 6.36
N ARG A 211 -15.00 2.44 7.49
CA ARG A 211 -14.24 1.21 7.75
C ARG A 211 -15.06 -0.07 7.56
N GLU A 212 -16.35 -0.02 7.81
CA GLU A 212 -17.28 -1.15 7.65
C GLU A 212 -17.34 -1.68 6.21
N PHE A 213 -16.95 -0.88 5.22
CA PHE A 213 -16.89 -1.33 3.82
C PHE A 213 -15.57 -1.99 3.42
N ILE A 214 -14.56 -2.01 4.30
CA ILE A 214 -13.30 -2.71 4.02
C ILE A 214 -13.53 -4.20 3.76
N PRO A 215 -14.20 -4.98 4.62
CA PRO A 215 -14.38 -6.41 4.38
C PRO A 215 -15.14 -6.72 3.09
N PRO A 216 -16.34 -6.17 2.81
CA PRO A 216 -17.07 -6.51 1.59
C PRO A 216 -16.32 -6.14 0.31
N LEU A 217 -15.63 -5.00 0.27
CA LEU A 217 -14.84 -4.60 -0.90
C LEU A 217 -13.57 -5.43 -1.06
N LEU A 218 -12.89 -5.77 0.03
CA LEU A 218 -11.72 -6.66 0.00
C LEU A 218 -12.08 -8.05 -0.53
N PHE A 219 -13.20 -8.61 -0.07
CA PHE A 219 -13.67 -9.91 -0.52
C PHE A 219 -14.10 -9.91 -1.98
N ALA A 220 -14.74 -8.83 -2.44
CA ALA A 220 -15.06 -8.64 -3.85
C ALA A 220 -13.79 -8.53 -4.71
N ALA A 221 -12.79 -7.77 -4.28
CA ALA A 221 -11.52 -7.62 -4.98
C ALA A 221 -10.72 -8.92 -5.03
N ALA A 222 -10.71 -9.70 -3.95
CA ALA A 222 -10.10 -11.03 -3.90
C ALA A 222 -10.74 -11.96 -4.95
N SER A 223 -12.07 -11.99 -5.00
CA SER A 223 -12.83 -12.77 -5.97
C SER A 223 -12.69 -12.24 -7.40
N ALA A 224 -12.52 -10.93 -7.59
CA ALA A 224 -12.32 -10.31 -8.90
C ALA A 224 -10.91 -10.49 -9.47
N GLY A 225 -9.97 -11.00 -8.66
CA GLY A 225 -8.62 -11.38 -9.09
C GLY A 225 -7.54 -10.36 -8.80
N ALA A 226 -7.64 -9.62 -7.71
CA ALA A 226 -6.49 -8.90 -7.17
C ALA A 226 -5.33 -9.87 -6.91
N ASP A 227 -4.10 -9.47 -7.21
CA ASP A 227 -2.91 -10.32 -7.00
C ASP A 227 -2.37 -10.19 -5.58
N GLY A 228 -2.54 -9.03 -4.95
CA GLY A 228 -2.15 -8.78 -3.57
C GLY A 228 -3.10 -7.79 -2.91
N PHE A 229 -2.94 -7.65 -1.59
CA PHE A 229 -3.75 -6.75 -0.78
C PHE A 229 -2.86 -5.72 -0.09
N PHE A 230 -3.35 -4.49 0.01
CA PHE A 230 -2.76 -3.41 0.79
C PHE A 230 -3.74 -3.01 1.88
N ILE A 231 -3.32 -3.11 3.14
CA ILE A 231 -4.17 -2.85 4.30
C ILE A 231 -3.39 -2.04 5.34
N GLU A 232 -3.77 -0.80 5.57
CA GLU A 232 -3.24 -0.08 6.72
C GLU A 232 -3.92 -0.57 8.00
N THR A 233 -3.11 -0.78 9.04
CA THR A 233 -3.57 -1.36 10.30
C THR A 233 -2.88 -0.71 11.48
N HIS A 234 -3.60 -0.58 12.59
CA HIS A 234 -3.11 0.06 13.80
C HIS A 234 -3.62 -0.65 15.05
N PRO A 235 -2.83 -0.74 16.14
CA PRO A 235 -3.27 -1.34 17.41
C PRO A 235 -4.48 -0.66 18.03
N ASP A 236 -4.59 0.66 17.83
CA ASP A 236 -5.71 1.50 18.24
C ASP A 236 -6.01 2.53 17.15
N PRO A 237 -6.81 2.18 16.14
CA PRO A 237 -7.09 3.06 15.00
C PRO A 237 -7.66 4.42 15.36
N GLY A 238 -8.40 4.52 16.47
CA GLY A 238 -8.98 5.77 16.92
C GLY A 238 -7.96 6.83 17.32
N HIS A 239 -6.75 6.42 17.71
CA HIS A 239 -5.65 7.29 18.14
C HIS A 239 -4.52 7.35 17.10
N ALA A 240 -4.69 6.77 15.91
CA ALA A 240 -3.69 6.80 14.87
C ALA A 240 -3.40 8.23 14.40
N ALA A 241 -2.13 8.55 14.17
CA ALA A 241 -1.69 9.88 13.74
C ALA A 241 -2.18 10.27 12.33
N SER A 242 -2.62 9.28 11.54
CA SER A 242 -3.11 9.47 10.18
C SER A 242 -4.18 8.42 9.84
N ASP A 243 -5.16 8.80 9.02
CA ASP A 243 -6.20 7.92 8.46
C ASP A 243 -6.93 7.07 9.50
N ALA A 244 -7.14 7.62 10.70
CA ALA A 244 -7.79 6.97 11.84
C ALA A 244 -9.15 6.34 11.48
N ALA A 245 -9.91 6.97 10.57
CA ALA A 245 -11.22 6.49 10.14
C ALA A 245 -11.16 5.17 9.33
N THR A 246 -10.05 4.91 8.63
CA THR A 246 -9.94 3.79 7.69
C THR A 246 -8.90 2.75 8.07
N GLN A 247 -7.95 3.01 8.98
CA GLN A 247 -7.02 1.98 9.42
C GLN A 247 -7.78 0.81 10.06
N TRP A 248 -7.40 -0.42 9.70
CA TRP A 248 -8.02 -1.62 10.23
C TRP A 248 -7.46 -1.98 11.62
N PRO A 249 -8.30 -2.45 12.58
CA PRO A 249 -7.80 -2.92 13.88
C PRO A 249 -6.82 -4.08 13.73
N LEU A 250 -5.63 -3.94 14.31
CA LEU A 250 -4.56 -4.92 14.19
C LEU A 250 -4.97 -6.31 14.67
N GLU A 251 -5.74 -6.39 15.76
CA GLU A 251 -6.22 -7.66 16.34
C GLU A 251 -7.11 -8.46 15.40
N SER A 252 -7.84 -7.77 14.49
CA SER A 252 -8.78 -8.39 13.54
C SER A 252 -8.17 -8.60 12.15
N LEU A 253 -6.89 -8.22 11.94
CA LEU A 253 -6.26 -8.29 10.62
C LEU A 253 -6.10 -9.73 10.13
N GLY A 254 -5.72 -10.64 11.03
CA GLY A 254 -5.50 -12.05 10.68
C GLY A 254 -6.75 -12.72 10.11
N ASP A 255 -7.89 -12.53 10.74
CA ASP A 255 -9.18 -13.09 10.29
C ASP A 255 -9.61 -12.48 8.96
N LEU A 256 -9.46 -11.16 8.81
CA LEU A 256 -9.80 -10.46 7.58
C LEU A 256 -8.99 -11.00 6.39
N VAL A 257 -7.67 -11.12 6.57
CA VAL A 257 -6.77 -11.61 5.52
C VAL A 257 -7.05 -13.09 5.19
N SER A 258 -7.22 -13.94 6.19
CA SER A 258 -7.50 -15.37 5.97
C SER A 258 -8.77 -15.57 5.14
N ARG A 259 -9.85 -14.85 5.46
CA ARG A 259 -11.11 -14.90 4.68
C ARG A 259 -10.93 -14.40 3.24
N ALA A 260 -10.14 -13.35 3.03
CA ALA A 260 -9.85 -12.85 1.68
C ALA A 260 -9.05 -13.89 0.85
N LEU A 261 -8.09 -14.56 1.47
CA LEU A 261 -7.29 -15.62 0.82
C LEU A 261 -8.15 -16.84 0.45
N ASP A 262 -9.05 -17.27 1.32
CA ASP A 262 -9.98 -18.37 1.03
C ASP A 262 -10.88 -18.08 -0.18
N LEU A 263 -11.43 -16.86 -0.24
CA LEU A 263 -12.25 -16.42 -1.36
C LEU A 263 -11.44 -16.32 -2.67
N GLN A 264 -10.21 -15.82 -2.58
CA GLN A 264 -9.33 -15.74 -3.73
C GLN A 264 -8.95 -17.13 -4.27
N ALA A 265 -8.66 -18.08 -3.39
CA ALA A 265 -8.36 -19.47 -3.78
C ALA A 265 -9.53 -20.10 -4.53
N ARG A 266 -10.75 -20.04 -3.95
CA ARG A 266 -11.98 -20.56 -4.58
C ARG A 266 -12.29 -19.89 -5.93
N ALA A 267 -12.08 -18.57 -6.04
CA ALA A 267 -12.30 -17.86 -7.28
C ALA A 267 -11.29 -18.25 -8.38
N ARG A 268 -10.09 -18.70 -8.02
CA ARG A 268 -9.09 -19.22 -8.98
C ARG A 268 -9.41 -20.62 -9.46
N GLU A 269 -9.96 -21.48 -8.61
CA GLU A 269 -10.39 -22.83 -8.97
C GLU A 269 -11.55 -22.84 -9.99
N GLY A 270 -12.37 -21.79 -9.99
CA GLY A 270 -13.53 -21.65 -10.89
C GLY A 270 -13.23 -20.96 -12.24
N ARG A 271 -11.95 -20.64 -12.52
CA ARG A 271 -11.50 -20.01 -13.77
C ARG A 271 -10.68 -20.99 -14.60
#